data_4c58c59d42d6d8433de7d057e03361b5
#
_entry.id   4c58c59d42d6d8433de7d057e03361b5
#
_cell.length_a   1.000
_cell.length_b   1.000
_cell.length_c   1.000
_cell.angle_alpha   90.00
_cell.angle_beta   90.00
_cell.angle_gamma   90.00
#
_symmetry.space_group_name_H-M   'P 1'
#
loop_
_entity.id
_entity.type
_entity.pdbx_description
1 polymer ?
#
loop_
_entity_poly.entity_id
_entity_poly.type
_entity_poly.pdbx_seq_one_letter_code
_entity_poly.pdbx_strand_id
1 'polypeptide(L)'
;MEASRDMTRLGALRDFVSGGSLEENLQGQARQCASLLGADSCSIMLLGGHGGAERLRVHAHAGAPGDRLPAAALEASIGRGEAICGQVLASGQALLVDDIGKSAYALLARRPQDPGRSMMSAPVRIEGRTVGVANVAGQGFTPADLALFEVVCLFIGQSVQVAQLQHLLASRFAREALARETDGPAPGAYRNPEEVARILARSFYKELARAGFEAPQIVGAASEIIDQLNNKLHKKN
;
A
#
# COMPACT_ATOMS: atom_id res chain seq x y z
N MET A 1 -10.12 -33.49 -6.86
CA MET A 1 -9.55 -32.40 -7.68
C MET A 1 -9.50 -31.06 -6.91
N GLU A 2 -10.48 -30.76 -6.06
CA GLU A 2 -10.53 -29.53 -5.25
C GLU A 2 -9.39 -29.42 -4.23
N ALA A 3 -9.14 -30.46 -3.43
CA ALA A 3 -8.07 -30.50 -2.45
C ALA A 3 -6.66 -30.28 -3.05
N SER A 4 -6.44 -30.73 -4.30
CA SER A 4 -5.17 -30.49 -5.01
C SER A 4 -4.99 -29.03 -5.45
N ARG A 5 -6.10 -28.36 -5.81
CA ARG A 5 -6.11 -26.93 -6.11
C ARG A 5 -5.81 -26.09 -4.87
N ASP A 6 -6.39 -26.46 -3.72
CA ASP A 6 -6.20 -25.72 -2.47
C ASP A 6 -4.77 -25.85 -1.95
N MET A 7 -4.15 -27.01 -2.07
CA MET A 7 -2.73 -27.19 -1.72
C MET A 7 -1.78 -26.38 -2.63
N THR A 8 -2.10 -26.28 -3.91
CA THR A 8 -1.32 -25.44 -4.85
C THR A 8 -1.48 -23.96 -4.52
N ARG A 9 -2.71 -23.52 -4.16
CA ARG A 9 -3.00 -22.15 -3.73
C ARG A 9 -2.28 -21.78 -2.44
N LEU A 10 -2.23 -22.68 -1.45
CA LEU A 10 -1.49 -22.48 -0.20
C LEU A 10 0.03 -22.41 -0.44
N GLY A 11 0.57 -23.23 -1.33
CA GLY A 11 1.99 -23.17 -1.73
C GLY A 11 2.35 -21.82 -2.34
N ALA A 12 1.49 -21.27 -3.20
CA ALA A 12 1.70 -19.97 -3.84
C ALA A 12 1.69 -18.79 -2.83
N LEU A 13 0.94 -18.90 -1.73
CA LEU A 13 0.93 -17.87 -0.67
C LEU A 13 2.27 -17.78 0.07
N ARG A 14 3.03 -18.88 0.17
CA ARG A 14 4.35 -18.88 0.82
C ARG A 14 5.35 -18.01 0.07
N ASP A 15 5.25 -17.93 -1.24
CA ASP A 15 6.19 -17.20 -2.10
C ASP A 15 5.78 -15.72 -2.29
N PHE A 16 4.71 -15.29 -1.59
CA PHE A 16 4.15 -13.94 -1.68
C PHE A 16 5.05 -12.86 -1.05
N VAL A 17 6.01 -13.25 -0.21
CA VAL A 17 6.95 -12.33 0.44
C VAL A 17 8.30 -12.42 -0.28
N SER A 18 8.51 -11.53 -1.24
CA SER A 18 9.77 -11.41 -1.98
C SER A 18 10.62 -10.27 -1.41
N GLY A 19 11.95 -10.39 -1.47
CA GLY A 19 12.86 -9.26 -1.24
C GLY A 19 12.94 -8.38 -2.50
N GLY A 20 13.14 -7.07 -2.33
CA GLY A 20 13.26 -6.13 -3.44
C GLY A 20 12.68 -4.75 -3.10
N SER A 21 12.61 -3.85 -4.08
CA SER A 21 11.92 -2.57 -3.91
C SER A 21 10.42 -2.78 -3.71
N LEU A 22 9.73 -1.80 -3.10
CA LEU A 22 8.27 -1.85 -2.92
C LEU A 22 7.55 -2.08 -4.26
N GLU A 23 7.97 -1.38 -5.31
CA GLU A 23 7.34 -1.47 -6.64
C GLU A 23 7.54 -2.85 -7.27
N GLU A 24 8.75 -3.43 -7.18
CA GLU A 24 9.02 -4.79 -7.68
C GLU A 24 8.20 -5.84 -6.92
N ASN A 25 8.10 -5.69 -5.59
CA ASN A 25 7.30 -6.56 -4.74
C ASN A 25 5.81 -6.48 -5.09
N LEU A 26 5.24 -5.28 -5.19
CA LEU A 26 3.83 -5.09 -5.56
C LEU A 26 3.54 -5.61 -6.96
N GLN A 27 4.46 -5.42 -7.91
CA GLN A 27 4.30 -5.96 -9.27
C GLN A 27 4.34 -7.49 -9.28
N GLY A 28 5.20 -8.10 -8.46
CA GLY A 28 5.24 -9.55 -8.24
C GLY A 28 3.93 -10.06 -7.62
N GLN A 29 3.46 -9.40 -6.57
CA GLN A 29 2.23 -9.74 -5.87
C GLN A 29 0.99 -9.59 -6.74
N ALA A 30 0.92 -8.57 -7.60
CA ALA A 30 -0.18 -8.43 -8.55
C ALA A 30 -0.24 -9.62 -9.52
N ARG A 31 0.91 -10.09 -10.04
CA ARG A 31 0.99 -11.27 -10.90
C ARG A 31 0.57 -12.55 -10.16
N GLN A 32 1.09 -12.76 -8.96
CA GLN A 32 0.77 -13.93 -8.15
C GLN A 32 -0.70 -13.95 -7.74
N CYS A 33 -1.28 -12.79 -7.38
CA CYS A 33 -2.68 -12.65 -7.05
C CYS A 33 -3.58 -13.01 -8.24
N ALA A 34 -3.28 -12.49 -9.43
CA ALA A 34 -4.02 -12.84 -10.64
C ALA A 34 -3.94 -14.34 -10.92
N SER A 35 -2.75 -14.93 -10.85
CA SER A 35 -2.54 -16.37 -11.06
C SER A 35 -3.27 -17.22 -10.03
N LEU A 36 -3.21 -16.88 -8.75
CA LEU A 36 -3.82 -17.61 -7.63
C LEU A 36 -5.34 -17.67 -7.76
N LEU A 37 -5.96 -16.58 -8.21
CA LEU A 37 -7.41 -16.45 -8.35
C LEU A 37 -7.91 -16.82 -9.74
N GLY A 38 -7.03 -17.19 -10.68
CA GLY A 38 -7.38 -17.42 -12.07
C GLY A 38 -7.99 -16.19 -12.73
N ALA A 39 -7.54 -15.00 -12.32
CA ALA A 39 -8.03 -13.73 -12.80
C ALA A 39 -7.30 -13.27 -14.07
N ASP A 40 -7.99 -12.54 -14.94
CA ASP A 40 -7.43 -11.95 -16.15
C ASP A 40 -6.48 -10.81 -15.80
N SER A 41 -6.75 -10.09 -14.72
CA SER A 41 -5.91 -8.99 -14.27
C SER A 41 -6.03 -8.74 -12.76
N CYS A 42 -4.95 -8.16 -12.20
CA CYS A 42 -4.91 -7.63 -10.83
C CYS A 42 -4.27 -6.25 -10.83
N SER A 43 -4.80 -5.33 -10.06
CA SER A 43 -4.18 -4.03 -9.80
C SER A 43 -4.12 -3.75 -8.31
N ILE A 44 -3.01 -3.19 -7.86
CA ILE A 44 -2.79 -2.75 -6.48
C ILE A 44 -2.67 -1.23 -6.52
N MET A 45 -3.54 -0.59 -5.78
CA MET A 45 -3.60 0.87 -5.65
C MET A 45 -3.30 1.24 -4.20
N LEU A 46 -2.40 2.18 -4.00
CA LEU A 46 -2.10 2.70 -2.67
C LEU A 46 -2.59 4.15 -2.56
N LEU A 47 -2.91 4.53 -1.32
CA LEU A 47 -3.23 5.91 -0.99
C LEU A 47 -1.97 6.76 -1.10
N GLY A 48 -2.10 7.88 -1.75
CA GLY A 48 -1.07 8.89 -1.85
C GLY A 48 -1.73 10.25 -2.01
N GLY A 49 -1.09 11.30 -1.53
CA GLY A 49 -1.59 12.66 -1.72
C GLY A 49 -0.79 13.69 -0.92
N HIS A 50 -0.40 14.75 -1.59
CA HIS A 50 0.07 15.98 -0.95
C HIS A 50 -1.14 16.92 -0.89
N GLY A 51 -1.54 17.37 0.30
CA GLY A 51 -2.54 18.43 0.44
C GLY A 51 -3.94 18.02 0.90
N GLY A 52 -4.12 16.92 1.64
CA GLY A 52 -5.34 16.68 2.43
C GLY A 52 -6.45 15.84 1.79
N ALA A 53 -6.37 15.47 0.53
CA ALA A 53 -7.29 14.52 -0.09
C ALA A 53 -6.61 13.16 -0.31
N GLU A 54 -7.06 12.14 0.43
CA GLU A 54 -6.63 10.76 0.21
C GLU A 54 -7.11 10.27 -1.16
N ARG A 55 -6.20 9.94 -2.05
CA ARG A 55 -6.54 9.42 -3.39
C ARG A 55 -5.73 8.17 -3.70
N LEU A 56 -6.39 7.17 -4.27
CA LEU A 56 -5.78 5.94 -4.75
C LEU A 56 -5.06 6.18 -6.07
N ARG A 57 -3.83 5.66 -6.16
CA ARG A 57 -3.04 5.60 -7.41
C ARG A 57 -2.60 4.18 -7.67
N VAL A 58 -2.50 3.79 -8.94
CA VAL A 58 -2.01 2.46 -9.32
C VAL A 58 -0.51 2.40 -9.08
N HIS A 59 -0.07 1.45 -8.26
CA HIS A 59 1.33 1.14 -8.00
C HIS A 59 1.80 -0.14 -8.72
N ALA A 60 0.87 -1.09 -8.91
CA ALA A 60 1.17 -2.30 -9.66
C ALA A 60 -0.05 -2.75 -10.47
N HIS A 61 0.20 -3.34 -11.62
CA HIS A 61 -0.80 -3.95 -12.47
C HIS A 61 -0.24 -5.18 -13.18
N ALA A 62 -0.97 -6.27 -13.11
CA ALA A 62 -0.70 -7.48 -13.86
C ALA A 62 -1.96 -7.84 -14.66
N GLY A 63 -1.79 -8.14 -15.94
CA GLY A 63 -2.85 -8.57 -16.84
C GLY A 63 -2.32 -9.56 -17.87
N ALA A 64 -3.21 -10.14 -18.67
CA ALA A 64 -2.84 -10.99 -19.79
C ALA A 64 -1.92 -10.25 -20.78
N PRO A 65 -1.12 -10.97 -21.58
CA PRO A 65 -0.33 -10.36 -22.64
C PRO A 65 -1.19 -9.45 -23.53
N GLY A 66 -0.84 -8.15 -23.58
CA GLY A 66 -1.64 -7.13 -24.29
C GLY A 66 -2.61 -6.32 -23.40
N ASP A 67 -2.93 -6.76 -22.20
CA ASP A 67 -3.76 -6.01 -21.24
C ASP A 67 -2.91 -5.01 -20.43
N ARG A 68 -2.42 -3.98 -21.12
CA ARG A 68 -1.76 -2.86 -20.47
C ARG A 68 -2.79 -1.81 -20.08
N LEU A 69 -2.69 -1.33 -18.83
CA LEU A 69 -3.44 -0.14 -18.46
C LEU A 69 -3.01 1.03 -19.34
N PRO A 70 -3.95 1.78 -19.92
CA PRO A 70 -3.62 3.03 -20.61
C PRO A 70 -2.83 3.98 -19.70
N ALA A 71 -1.91 4.76 -20.23
CA ALA A 71 -1.12 5.72 -19.45
C ALA A 71 -2.02 6.64 -18.60
N ALA A 72 -3.11 7.11 -19.17
CA ALA A 72 -4.11 7.91 -18.44
C ALA A 72 -4.72 7.18 -17.22
N ALA A 73 -4.79 5.85 -17.24
CA ALA A 73 -5.30 5.06 -16.10
C ALA A 73 -4.24 4.87 -15.02
N LEU A 74 -2.94 4.88 -15.38
CA LEU A 74 -1.84 4.84 -14.43
C LEU A 74 -1.67 6.19 -13.71
N GLU A 75 -1.89 7.29 -14.43
CA GLU A 75 -1.80 8.65 -13.88
C GLU A 75 -3.06 9.06 -13.11
N ALA A 76 -4.20 8.42 -13.38
CA ALA A 76 -5.46 8.73 -12.73
C ALA A 76 -5.40 8.45 -11.23
N SER A 77 -5.93 9.37 -10.45
CA SER A 77 -6.16 9.19 -9.01
C SER A 77 -7.65 9.09 -8.74
N ILE A 78 -8.04 8.22 -7.79
CA ILE A 78 -9.42 7.91 -7.45
C ILE A 78 -9.68 8.29 -5.99
N GLY A 79 -10.67 9.12 -5.76
CA GLY A 79 -11.11 9.54 -4.43
C GLY A 79 -12.10 8.55 -3.80
N ARG A 80 -12.45 8.81 -2.54
CA ARG A 80 -13.50 8.09 -1.82
C ARG A 80 -14.84 8.20 -2.56
N GLY A 81 -15.51 7.07 -2.76
CA GLY A 81 -16.79 7.00 -3.47
C GLY A 81 -16.68 7.07 -5.00
N GLU A 82 -15.53 7.38 -5.56
CA GLU A 82 -15.30 7.38 -7.00
C GLU A 82 -14.95 5.96 -7.49
N ALA A 83 -15.56 5.49 -8.56
CA ALA A 83 -15.37 4.15 -9.10
C ALA A 83 -15.60 3.03 -8.07
N ILE A 84 -15.42 1.77 -8.45
CA ILE A 84 -15.61 0.60 -7.56
C ILE A 84 -14.59 0.63 -6.41
N CYS A 85 -13.32 0.86 -6.71
CA CYS A 85 -12.27 0.90 -5.68
C CYS A 85 -12.42 2.08 -4.70
N GLY A 86 -12.96 3.22 -5.13
CA GLY A 86 -13.30 4.34 -4.24
C GLY A 86 -14.49 4.03 -3.32
N GLN A 87 -15.43 3.19 -3.73
CA GLN A 87 -16.49 2.66 -2.85
C GLN A 87 -15.92 1.75 -1.78
N VAL A 88 -14.98 0.86 -2.13
CA VAL A 88 -14.27 0.01 -1.17
C VAL A 88 -13.43 0.86 -0.21
N LEU A 89 -12.77 1.91 -0.70
CA LEU A 89 -12.06 2.86 0.15
C LEU A 89 -12.99 3.58 1.13
N ALA A 90 -14.20 3.95 0.69
CA ALA A 90 -15.17 4.66 1.53
C ALA A 90 -15.80 3.76 2.59
N SER A 91 -16.20 2.53 2.21
CA SER A 91 -16.88 1.58 3.10
C SER A 91 -15.90 0.78 3.96
N GLY A 92 -14.66 0.59 3.50
CA GLY A 92 -13.73 -0.34 4.12
C GLY A 92 -14.13 -1.81 3.95
N GLN A 93 -15.11 -2.15 3.13
CA GLN A 93 -15.59 -3.51 2.92
C GLN A 93 -15.16 -4.05 1.55
N ALA A 94 -14.81 -5.33 1.51
CA ALA A 94 -14.55 -6.01 0.25
C ALA A 94 -15.86 -6.15 -0.56
N LEU A 95 -15.72 -6.12 -1.87
CA LEU A 95 -16.85 -6.16 -2.81
C LEU A 95 -16.62 -7.23 -3.89
N LEU A 96 -17.59 -8.08 -4.08
CA LEU A 96 -17.71 -9.00 -5.21
C LEU A 96 -18.81 -8.50 -6.15
N VAL A 97 -18.48 -8.35 -7.41
CA VAL A 97 -19.40 -7.98 -8.49
C VAL A 97 -19.41 -9.09 -9.53
N ASP A 98 -20.48 -9.86 -9.60
CA ASP A 98 -20.59 -11.05 -10.50
C ASP A 98 -20.56 -10.67 -11.97
N ASP A 99 -21.29 -9.62 -12.34
CA ASP A 99 -21.34 -9.06 -13.69
C ASP A 99 -21.32 -7.54 -13.60
N ILE A 100 -20.18 -6.96 -13.95
CA ILE A 100 -19.97 -5.50 -13.86
C ILE A 100 -21.00 -4.77 -14.75
N GLY A 101 -21.27 -5.29 -15.96
CA GLY A 101 -22.17 -4.66 -16.92
C GLY A 101 -23.63 -4.62 -16.48
N LYS A 102 -24.05 -5.55 -15.61
CA LYS A 102 -25.42 -5.62 -15.07
C LYS A 102 -25.54 -5.08 -13.64
N SER A 103 -24.44 -4.70 -13.05
CA SER A 103 -24.41 -4.23 -11.68
C SER A 103 -24.74 -2.74 -11.54
N ALA A 104 -25.06 -2.31 -10.32
CA ALA A 104 -25.16 -0.89 -9.97
C ALA A 104 -23.84 -0.12 -10.20
N TYR A 105 -22.75 -0.84 -10.38
CA TYR A 105 -21.41 -0.29 -10.60
C TYR A 105 -21.03 -0.16 -12.07
N ALA A 106 -21.92 -0.52 -13.02
CA ALA A 106 -21.63 -0.48 -14.46
C ALA A 106 -21.14 0.89 -14.93
N LEU A 107 -21.74 1.98 -14.41
CA LEU A 107 -21.35 3.36 -14.72
C LEU A 107 -20.01 3.77 -14.08
N LEU A 108 -19.56 3.05 -13.07
CA LEU A 108 -18.30 3.31 -12.36
C LEU A 108 -17.15 2.45 -12.88
N ALA A 109 -17.46 1.47 -13.73
CA ALA A 109 -16.47 0.55 -14.28
C ALA A 109 -15.64 1.24 -15.38
N ARG A 110 -14.33 1.08 -15.33
CA ARG A 110 -13.43 1.61 -16.40
C ARG A 110 -13.60 0.87 -17.73
N ARG A 111 -14.11 -0.36 -17.72
CA ARG A 111 -14.34 -1.23 -18.89
C ARG A 111 -15.71 -1.88 -18.77
N PRO A 112 -16.79 -1.13 -18.99
CA PRO A 112 -18.15 -1.68 -18.84
C PRO A 112 -18.55 -2.63 -19.96
N GLN A 113 -17.74 -2.80 -21.01
CA GLN A 113 -18.15 -3.42 -22.26
C GLN A 113 -17.86 -4.92 -22.39
N ASP A 114 -17.17 -5.53 -21.39
CA ASP A 114 -16.91 -6.96 -21.40
C ASP A 114 -18.08 -7.71 -20.73
N PRO A 115 -18.99 -8.36 -21.50
CA PRO A 115 -20.16 -9.04 -20.94
C PRO A 115 -19.73 -10.20 -20.01
N GLY A 116 -20.38 -10.30 -18.85
CA GLY A 116 -20.10 -11.36 -17.87
C GLY A 116 -18.80 -11.22 -17.12
N ARG A 117 -18.13 -10.07 -17.21
CA ARG A 117 -16.90 -9.83 -16.44
C ARG A 117 -17.24 -9.59 -14.99
N SER A 118 -16.69 -10.42 -14.12
CA SER A 118 -16.77 -10.24 -12.67
C SER A 118 -15.54 -9.53 -12.12
N MET A 119 -15.70 -8.93 -10.95
CA MET A 119 -14.65 -8.17 -10.27
C MET A 119 -14.71 -8.37 -8.77
N MET A 120 -13.56 -8.53 -8.15
CA MET A 120 -13.42 -8.37 -6.71
C MET A 120 -12.55 -7.16 -6.41
N SER A 121 -12.93 -6.41 -5.38
CA SER A 121 -12.19 -5.26 -4.89
C SER A 121 -12.12 -5.35 -3.37
N ALA A 122 -10.93 -5.26 -2.79
CA ALA A 122 -10.74 -5.42 -1.35
C ALA A 122 -9.74 -4.39 -0.79
N PRO A 123 -9.96 -3.92 0.46
CA PRO A 123 -9.06 -2.97 1.09
C PRO A 123 -7.74 -3.65 1.47
N VAL A 124 -6.63 -2.98 1.17
CA VAL A 124 -5.31 -3.30 1.69
C VAL A 124 -5.14 -2.55 3.01
N ARG A 125 -4.84 -3.28 4.09
CA ARG A 125 -4.78 -2.71 5.44
C ARG A 125 -3.43 -2.95 6.11
N ILE A 126 -3.02 -1.94 6.89
CA ILE A 126 -1.91 -2.03 7.84
C ILE A 126 -2.47 -1.63 9.21
N GLU A 127 -2.37 -2.53 10.20
CA GLU A 127 -2.87 -2.28 11.57
C GLU A 127 -4.33 -1.79 11.62
N GLY A 128 -5.19 -2.40 10.79
CA GLY A 128 -6.60 -2.07 10.69
C GLY A 128 -6.94 -0.83 9.84
N ARG A 129 -5.95 -0.03 9.44
CA ARG A 129 -6.14 1.16 8.59
C ARG A 129 -6.03 0.78 7.12
N THR A 130 -6.95 1.28 6.31
CA THR A 130 -6.89 1.11 4.85
C THR A 130 -5.80 2.02 4.28
N VAL A 131 -4.77 1.40 3.68
CA VAL A 131 -3.66 2.10 3.01
C VAL A 131 -3.73 1.98 1.49
N GLY A 132 -4.67 1.20 0.99
CA GLY A 132 -4.86 0.98 -0.43
C GLY A 132 -6.07 0.10 -0.72
N VAL A 133 -6.24 -0.22 -2.00
CA VAL A 133 -7.26 -1.15 -2.51
C VAL A 133 -6.62 -2.01 -3.58
N ALA A 134 -6.84 -3.31 -3.50
CA ALA A 134 -6.52 -4.22 -4.58
C ALA A 134 -7.78 -4.60 -5.35
N ASN A 135 -7.64 -4.80 -6.66
CA ASN A 135 -8.73 -5.18 -7.54
C ASN A 135 -8.29 -6.35 -8.42
N VAL A 136 -9.17 -7.31 -8.61
CA VAL A 136 -9.00 -8.39 -9.59
C VAL A 136 -10.21 -8.44 -10.50
N ALA A 137 -9.97 -8.67 -11.78
CA ALA A 137 -11.03 -8.81 -12.77
C ALA A 137 -10.84 -10.12 -13.54
N GLY A 138 -11.95 -10.78 -13.83
CA GLY A 138 -11.98 -12.08 -14.50
C GLY A 138 -13.42 -12.54 -14.70
N GLN A 139 -13.66 -13.83 -14.62
CA GLN A 139 -14.97 -14.43 -14.79
C GLN A 139 -15.28 -15.44 -13.66
N GLY A 140 -16.52 -15.43 -13.19
CA GLY A 140 -17.04 -16.48 -12.32
C GLY A 140 -16.45 -16.54 -10.93
N PHE A 141 -16.07 -15.40 -10.33
CA PHE A 141 -15.62 -15.36 -8.96
C PHE A 141 -16.74 -15.74 -7.98
N THR A 142 -16.36 -16.42 -6.93
CA THR A 142 -17.24 -16.90 -5.87
C THR A 142 -16.98 -16.17 -4.55
N PRO A 143 -17.88 -16.25 -3.56
CA PRO A 143 -17.59 -15.76 -2.21
C PRO A 143 -16.34 -16.39 -1.57
N ALA A 144 -16.00 -17.64 -1.91
CA ALA A 144 -14.77 -18.28 -1.45
C ALA A 144 -13.52 -17.65 -2.06
N ASP A 145 -13.58 -17.24 -3.34
CA ASP A 145 -12.49 -16.52 -3.99
C ASP A 145 -12.34 -15.12 -3.37
N LEU A 146 -13.44 -14.45 -2.99
CA LEU A 146 -13.38 -13.18 -2.27
C LEU A 146 -12.69 -13.34 -0.92
N ALA A 147 -13.04 -14.36 -0.13
CA ALA A 147 -12.41 -14.63 1.16
C ALA A 147 -10.90 -14.89 1.01
N LEU A 148 -10.49 -15.67 -0.01
CA LEU A 148 -9.09 -15.88 -0.34
C LEU A 148 -8.41 -14.57 -0.75
N PHE A 149 -9.08 -13.74 -1.54
CA PHE A 149 -8.55 -12.45 -1.96
C PHE A 149 -8.34 -11.49 -0.78
N GLU A 150 -9.25 -11.47 0.20
CA GLU A 150 -9.07 -10.69 1.42
C GLU A 150 -7.82 -11.13 2.19
N VAL A 151 -7.54 -12.45 2.29
CA VAL A 151 -6.30 -12.96 2.87
C VAL A 151 -5.07 -12.49 2.09
N VAL A 152 -5.12 -12.54 0.75
CA VAL A 152 -4.04 -12.00 -0.10
C VAL A 152 -3.81 -10.51 0.18
N CYS A 153 -4.88 -9.73 0.35
CA CYS A 153 -4.79 -8.30 0.67
C CYS A 153 -4.11 -8.03 2.04
N LEU A 154 -4.25 -8.93 3.02
CA LEU A 154 -3.49 -8.84 4.28
C LEU A 154 -1.99 -8.99 4.03
N PHE A 155 -1.57 -9.97 3.21
CA PHE A 155 -0.16 -10.14 2.86
C PHE A 155 0.40 -8.95 2.07
N ILE A 156 -0.38 -8.37 1.15
CA ILE A 156 -0.01 -7.15 0.44
C ILE A 156 0.23 -6.02 1.45
N GLY A 157 -0.68 -5.83 2.42
CA GLY A 157 -0.53 -4.83 3.47
C GLY A 157 0.73 -5.02 4.30
N GLN A 158 1.03 -6.25 4.72
CA GLN A 158 2.25 -6.57 5.44
C GLN A 158 3.50 -6.29 4.60
N SER A 159 3.49 -6.63 3.31
CA SER A 159 4.60 -6.32 2.40
C SER A 159 4.85 -4.83 2.27
N VAL A 160 3.78 -4.03 2.15
CA VAL A 160 3.88 -2.56 2.11
C VAL A 160 4.51 -2.05 3.40
N GLN A 161 4.05 -2.52 4.56
CA GLN A 161 4.57 -2.14 5.87
C GLN A 161 6.06 -2.48 6.00
N VAL A 162 6.46 -3.71 5.64
CA VAL A 162 7.86 -4.15 5.70
C VAL A 162 8.74 -3.29 4.78
N ALA A 163 8.30 -3.02 3.54
CA ALA A 163 9.06 -2.20 2.61
C ALA A 163 9.20 -0.75 3.09
N GLN A 164 8.16 -0.17 3.69
CA GLN A 164 8.22 1.17 4.31
C GLN A 164 9.24 1.20 5.45
N LEU A 165 9.21 0.20 6.35
CA LEU A 165 10.16 0.09 7.46
C LEU A 165 11.60 -0.12 6.97
N GLN A 166 11.81 -0.99 5.99
CA GLN A 166 13.13 -1.22 5.39
C GLN A 166 13.68 0.06 4.75
N HIS A 167 12.84 0.80 4.01
CA HIS A 167 13.23 2.06 3.39
C HIS A 167 13.62 3.11 4.45
N LEU A 168 12.84 3.19 5.53
CA LEU A 168 13.14 4.09 6.66
C LEU A 168 14.48 3.74 7.31
N LEU A 169 14.72 2.44 7.62
CA LEU A 169 15.97 1.98 8.26
C LEU A 169 17.19 2.11 7.34
N ALA A 170 16.99 1.94 6.02
CA ALA A 170 18.05 2.16 5.04
C ALA A 170 18.32 3.64 4.76
N SER A 171 17.49 4.55 5.26
CA SER A 171 17.62 5.97 5.02
C SER A 171 18.93 6.50 5.61
N ARG A 172 19.49 7.52 4.95
CA ARG A 172 20.69 8.19 5.42
C ARG A 172 20.49 8.77 6.82
N PHE A 173 19.29 9.26 7.11
CA PHE A 173 18.89 9.78 8.41
C PHE A 173 19.02 8.72 9.52
N ALA A 174 18.44 7.51 9.33
CA ALA A 174 18.51 6.44 10.33
C ALA A 174 19.95 5.95 10.52
N ARG A 175 20.72 5.80 9.44
CA ARG A 175 22.14 5.41 9.53
C ARG A 175 22.98 6.45 10.27
N GLU A 176 22.78 7.73 10.02
CA GLU A 176 23.46 8.80 10.73
C GLU A 176 23.01 8.93 12.19
N ALA A 177 21.73 8.69 12.48
CA ALA A 177 21.21 8.68 13.84
C ALA A 177 21.79 7.51 14.66
N LEU A 178 21.80 6.29 14.07
CA LEU A 178 22.39 5.10 14.69
C LEU A 178 23.91 5.21 14.88
N ALA A 179 24.64 5.76 13.91
CA ALA A 179 26.08 5.98 14.03
C ALA A 179 26.43 6.96 15.15
N ARG A 180 25.54 7.88 15.48
CA ARG A 180 25.74 8.86 16.58
C ARG A 180 25.45 8.31 17.97
N GLU A 181 24.64 7.26 18.09
CA GLU A 181 24.44 6.56 19.37
C GLU A 181 25.66 5.72 19.76
N THR A 182 26.45 5.27 18.77
CA THR A 182 27.63 4.42 18.99
C THR A 182 28.94 5.21 19.14
N ASP A 183 29.04 6.37 18.46
CA ASP A 183 30.22 7.25 18.53
C ASP A 183 29.79 8.65 18.97
N GLY A 184 30.14 9.08 20.16
CA GLY A 184 29.85 10.44 20.65
C GLY A 184 30.23 11.51 19.62
N PRO A 185 29.60 12.69 19.64
CA PRO A 185 29.75 13.68 18.59
C PRO A 185 31.22 14.17 18.53
N ALA A 186 31.79 14.12 17.34
CA ALA A 186 33.08 14.75 17.07
C ALA A 186 32.98 16.26 17.40
N PRO A 187 33.91 16.82 18.18
CA PRO A 187 33.86 18.24 18.56
C PRO A 187 33.99 19.11 17.31
N GLY A 188 32.96 19.86 16.96
CA GLY A 188 33.03 20.89 15.92
C GLY A 188 32.03 20.81 14.78
N ALA A 189 31.16 19.78 14.71
CA ALA A 189 30.24 19.58 13.59
C ALA A 189 29.02 20.51 13.60
N TYR A 190 28.70 21.20 14.70
CA TYR A 190 27.46 21.96 14.85
C TYR A 190 27.69 23.39 15.34
N ARG A 191 27.71 24.32 14.41
CA ARG A 191 27.80 25.75 14.75
C ARG A 191 26.46 26.38 15.17
N ASN A 192 25.32 25.78 14.78
CA ASN A 192 23.99 26.28 15.16
C ASN A 192 23.03 25.09 15.39
N PRO A 193 22.68 24.76 16.65
CA PRO A 193 21.82 23.66 17.01
C PRO A 193 20.39 23.78 16.40
N GLU A 194 19.85 24.99 16.27
CA GLU A 194 18.54 25.23 15.71
C GLU A 194 18.49 24.94 14.21
N GLU A 195 19.55 25.30 13.49
CA GLU A 195 19.66 25.01 12.05
C GLU A 195 19.78 23.51 11.81
N VAL A 196 20.56 22.81 12.62
CA VAL A 196 20.70 21.36 12.59
C VAL A 196 19.36 20.69 12.89
N ALA A 197 18.64 21.11 13.93
CA ALA A 197 17.32 20.57 14.26
C ALA A 197 16.32 20.76 13.09
N ARG A 198 16.37 21.92 12.43
CA ARG A 198 15.54 22.23 11.27
C ARG A 198 15.88 21.35 10.06
N ILE A 199 17.16 21.10 9.81
CA ILE A 199 17.63 20.20 8.74
C ILE A 199 17.17 18.77 9.03
N LEU A 200 17.33 18.29 10.27
CA LEU A 200 16.90 16.96 10.69
C LEU A 200 15.39 16.78 10.56
N ALA A 201 14.59 17.76 10.98
CA ALA A 201 13.14 17.72 10.85
C ALA A 201 12.70 17.66 9.38
N ARG A 202 13.35 18.43 8.49
CA ARG A 202 13.08 18.37 7.05
C ARG A 202 13.51 17.04 6.43
N SER A 203 14.63 16.49 6.84
CA SER A 203 15.10 15.19 6.37
C SER A 203 14.17 14.09 6.84
N PHE A 204 13.75 14.11 8.10
CA PHE A 204 12.77 13.18 8.66
C PHE A 204 11.45 13.19 7.86
N TYR A 205 10.88 14.37 7.64
CA TYR A 205 9.67 14.50 6.81
C TYR A 205 9.86 13.93 5.40
N LYS A 206 10.95 14.30 4.72
CA LYS A 206 11.22 13.85 3.36
C LYS A 206 11.40 12.34 3.27
N GLU A 207 12.09 11.72 4.24
CA GLU A 207 12.33 10.28 4.24
C GLU A 207 11.04 9.50 4.54
N LEU A 208 10.22 9.95 5.48
CA LEU A 208 8.92 9.34 5.73
C LEU A 208 8.00 9.45 4.51
N ALA A 209 7.94 10.62 3.88
CA ALA A 209 7.14 10.84 2.68
C ALA A 209 7.61 9.95 1.50
N ARG A 210 8.93 9.80 1.31
CA ARG A 210 9.51 8.90 0.30
C ARG A 210 9.25 7.43 0.59
N ALA A 211 9.23 7.06 1.87
CA ALA A 211 8.88 5.71 2.30
C ALA A 211 7.38 5.40 2.16
N GLY A 212 6.57 6.35 1.69
CA GLY A 212 5.14 6.17 1.46
C GLY A 212 4.30 6.34 2.71
N PHE A 213 4.83 6.97 3.78
CA PHE A 213 4.04 7.29 4.95
C PHE A 213 3.09 8.45 4.67
N GLU A 214 1.85 8.30 5.09
CA GLU A 214 0.79 9.28 4.96
C GLU A 214 0.93 10.41 5.99
N ALA A 215 0.35 11.58 5.67
CA ALA A 215 0.40 12.74 6.55
C ALA A 215 -0.02 12.44 8.01
N PRO A 216 -1.08 11.65 8.30
CA PRO A 216 -1.43 11.29 9.68
C PRO A 216 -0.34 10.47 10.39
N GLN A 217 0.34 9.57 9.69
CA GLN A 217 1.42 8.76 10.23
C GLN A 217 2.66 9.63 10.55
N ILE A 218 2.97 10.58 9.67
CA ILE A 218 4.07 11.53 9.85
C ILE A 218 3.79 12.45 11.05
N VAL A 219 2.55 12.94 11.18
CA VAL A 219 2.11 13.73 12.33
C VAL A 219 2.19 12.90 13.62
N GLY A 220 1.75 11.62 13.58
CA GLY A 220 1.87 10.71 14.72
C GLY A 220 3.32 10.52 15.17
N ALA A 221 4.24 10.30 14.22
CA ALA A 221 5.66 10.19 14.51
C ALA A 221 6.25 11.49 15.09
N ALA A 222 5.85 12.64 14.58
CA ALA A 222 6.28 13.93 15.14
C ALA A 222 5.73 14.16 16.54
N SER A 223 4.49 13.77 16.81
CA SER A 223 3.87 13.86 18.14
C SER A 223 4.60 12.98 19.16
N GLU A 224 4.99 11.75 18.77
CA GLU A 224 5.78 10.87 19.64
C GLU A 224 7.13 11.50 20.01
N ILE A 225 7.79 12.16 19.06
CA ILE A 225 9.05 12.90 19.35
C ILE A 225 8.81 14.02 20.37
N ILE A 226 7.71 14.75 20.24
CA ILE A 226 7.32 15.82 21.16
C ILE A 226 7.05 15.24 22.56
N ASP A 227 6.32 14.13 22.65
CA ASP A 227 6.01 13.47 23.92
C ASP A 227 7.26 12.96 24.63
N GLN A 228 8.21 12.37 23.87
CA GLN A 228 9.51 11.96 24.41
C GLN A 228 10.32 13.13 24.95
N LEU A 229 10.28 14.28 24.27
CA LEU A 229 10.94 15.50 24.75
C LEU A 229 10.28 16.03 26.03
N ASN A 230 8.96 16.11 26.08
CA ASN A 230 8.20 16.54 27.26
C ASN A 230 8.49 15.65 28.46
N ASN A 231 8.49 14.32 28.27
CA ASN A 231 8.81 13.35 29.32
C ASN A 231 10.23 13.52 29.88
N LYS A 232 11.22 13.88 29.04
CA LYS A 232 12.58 14.17 29.49
C LYS A 232 12.68 15.49 30.24
N LEU A 233 11.93 16.50 29.85
CA LEU A 233 11.89 17.79 30.51
C LEU A 233 11.27 17.69 31.93
N HIS A 234 10.19 16.92 32.07
CA HIS A 234 9.54 16.70 33.37
C HIS A 234 10.34 15.80 34.34
N LYS A 235 11.25 14.96 33.84
CA LYS A 235 12.14 14.15 34.68
C LYS A 235 13.39 14.92 35.20
N LYS A 236 13.63 16.12 34.69
CA LYS A 236 14.76 16.96 35.09
C LYS A 236 14.41 18.06 36.12
N ASN A 237 13.11 18.20 36.43
CA ASN A 237 12.60 19.02 37.52
C ASN A 237 12.13 18.12 38.67
#